data_de7b93b99f128f34943fd2a98031d53b
#
_entry.id   de7b93b99f128f34943fd2a98031d53b
#
_cell.length_a   1.000
_cell.length_b   1.000
_cell.length_c   1.000
_cell.angle_alpha   90.00
_cell.angle_beta   90.00
_cell.angle_gamma   90.00
#
_symmetry.space_group_name_H-M   'P 1'
#
loop_
_entity.id
_entity.type
_entity.pdbx_description
1 polymer ?
#
loop_
_entity_poly.entity_id
_entity_poly.type
_entity_poly.pdbx_seq_one_letter_code
_entity_poly.pdbx_strand_id
1 'polypeptide(L)'
;MYHTFPQYQESAAYIRGRIGSFTPQVAMILGSGLGFLGDVVEDPICVSYRDIPHFKASTAPGHKGQLVFGTLRGKRVAVMQGRMHHYEGYSYEEVGYAVRVLRLLGCETLVVTNAAGCVNTQWKAGDLMLITDQIKIFMESPLRGENIPQFGPRFPDASHLYTPALQDAARAAARDLGIDLKEGVYMYFPGPQYETPAEVRFARTAGADAVGMSTAPEVITAAHCGMQVLGFTLVSNMAAGILDQPLSEQEVLDAAEAAKEKFSGLIRACLRKM
;
A
#
# COMPACT_ATOMS: atom_id res chain seq x y z
N MET A 1 4.52 7.45 -21.81
CA MET A 1 4.98 8.86 -21.68
C MET A 1 4.84 9.20 -20.21
N TYR A 2 5.88 9.78 -19.58
CA TYR A 2 5.84 10.10 -18.14
C TYR A 2 4.98 11.34 -17.91
N HIS A 3 4.29 11.38 -16.76
CA HIS A 3 3.49 12.54 -16.39
C HIS A 3 4.36 13.73 -15.99
N THR A 4 3.87 14.93 -16.28
CA THR A 4 4.51 16.20 -15.94
C THR A 4 3.95 16.77 -14.64
N PHE A 5 4.68 17.66 -13.98
CA PHE A 5 4.21 18.29 -12.74
C PHE A 5 2.84 19.00 -12.90
N PRO A 6 2.54 19.74 -13.99
CA PRO A 6 1.21 20.30 -14.22
C PRO A 6 0.08 19.27 -14.20
N GLN A 7 0.29 18.06 -14.75
CA GLN A 7 -0.73 17.02 -14.74
C GLN A 7 -1.07 16.54 -13.31
N TYR A 8 -0.08 16.41 -12.43
CA TYR A 8 -0.32 16.15 -11.00
C TYR A 8 -1.08 17.30 -10.32
N GLN A 9 -0.77 18.56 -10.70
CA GLN A 9 -1.48 19.75 -10.19
C GLN A 9 -2.94 19.78 -10.67
N GLU A 10 -3.23 19.42 -11.91
CA GLU A 10 -4.59 19.32 -12.45
C GLU A 10 -5.42 18.30 -11.67
N SER A 11 -4.89 17.10 -11.42
CA SER A 11 -5.55 16.09 -10.60
C SER A 11 -5.81 16.59 -9.18
N ALA A 12 -4.80 17.21 -8.55
CA ALA A 12 -4.94 17.76 -7.20
C ALA A 12 -5.96 18.91 -7.14
N ALA A 13 -5.99 19.79 -8.14
CA ALA A 13 -6.95 20.89 -8.23
C ALA A 13 -8.39 20.37 -8.39
N TYR A 14 -8.59 19.36 -9.24
CA TYR A 14 -9.89 18.72 -9.38
C TYR A 14 -10.40 18.17 -8.04
N ILE A 15 -9.55 17.42 -7.34
CA ILE A 15 -9.91 16.84 -6.04
C ILE A 15 -10.21 17.94 -5.02
N ARG A 16 -9.37 19.00 -4.93
CA ARG A 16 -9.64 20.15 -4.05
C ARG A 16 -10.99 20.78 -4.29
N GLY A 17 -11.42 20.89 -5.54
CA GLY A 17 -12.76 21.38 -5.90
C GLY A 17 -13.89 20.50 -5.35
N ARG A 18 -13.65 19.22 -5.10
CA ARG A 18 -14.63 18.27 -4.54
C ARG A 18 -14.62 18.23 -3.02
N ILE A 19 -13.43 18.34 -2.39
CA ILE A 19 -13.28 18.22 -0.93
C ILE A 19 -13.30 19.58 -0.21
N GLY A 20 -13.33 20.70 -0.94
CA GLY A 20 -13.40 22.04 -0.38
C GLY A 20 -12.18 22.37 0.50
N SER A 21 -12.45 22.80 1.73
CA SER A 21 -11.41 23.14 2.72
C SER A 21 -10.79 21.92 3.44
N PHE A 22 -11.24 20.71 3.15
CA PHE A 22 -10.71 19.51 3.79
C PHE A 22 -9.26 19.28 3.34
N THR A 23 -8.34 19.13 4.29
CA THR A 23 -6.91 18.86 4.03
C THR A 23 -6.54 17.54 4.70
N PRO A 24 -6.34 16.45 3.94
CA PRO A 24 -5.95 15.17 4.52
C PRO A 24 -4.52 15.22 5.06
N GLN A 25 -4.25 14.47 6.13
CA GLN A 25 -2.94 14.34 6.77
C GLN A 25 -2.31 12.98 6.44
N VAL A 26 -3.14 11.95 6.37
CA VAL A 26 -2.72 10.56 6.16
C VAL A 26 -3.35 10.02 4.89
N ALA A 27 -2.52 9.57 3.97
CA ALA A 27 -2.94 8.76 2.84
C ALA A 27 -2.99 7.28 3.26
N MET A 28 -4.00 6.55 2.83
CA MET A 28 -4.11 5.12 3.07
C MET A 28 -4.33 4.40 1.74
N ILE A 29 -3.54 3.38 1.43
CA ILE A 29 -3.73 2.53 0.26
C ILE A 29 -4.14 1.15 0.73
N LEU A 30 -5.37 0.75 0.41
CA LEU A 30 -5.96 -0.50 0.86
C LEU A 30 -5.75 -1.60 -0.19
N GLY A 31 -5.21 -2.73 0.25
CA GLY A 31 -4.99 -3.93 -0.57
C GLY A 31 -6.27 -4.75 -0.79
N SER A 32 -6.13 -5.83 -1.56
CA SER A 32 -7.21 -6.78 -1.87
C SER A 32 -7.87 -7.31 -0.60
N GLY A 33 -9.20 -7.28 -0.57
CA GLY A 33 -10.00 -7.68 0.59
C GLY A 33 -9.99 -6.71 1.79
N LEU A 34 -9.16 -5.65 1.77
CA LEU A 34 -9.00 -4.71 2.89
C LEU A 34 -9.79 -3.39 2.69
N GLY A 35 -10.57 -3.28 1.62
CA GLY A 35 -11.36 -2.09 1.26
C GLY A 35 -12.36 -1.61 2.32
N PHE A 36 -12.76 -2.48 3.26
CA PHE A 36 -13.70 -2.17 4.34
C PHE A 36 -13.25 -1.02 5.25
N LEU A 37 -11.94 -0.73 5.36
CA LEU A 37 -11.45 0.41 6.13
C LEU A 37 -11.91 1.76 5.55
N GLY A 38 -12.14 1.84 4.25
CA GLY A 38 -12.72 3.04 3.63
C GLY A 38 -14.22 3.22 3.94
N ASP A 39 -14.93 2.15 4.27
CA ASP A 39 -16.37 2.19 4.57
C ASP A 39 -16.69 2.70 5.98
N VAL A 40 -15.66 2.79 6.84
CA VAL A 40 -15.79 3.26 8.23
C VAL A 40 -15.17 4.64 8.45
N VAL A 41 -14.88 5.35 7.36
CA VAL A 41 -14.48 6.77 7.40
C VAL A 41 -15.70 7.60 7.77
N GLU A 42 -15.54 8.49 8.74
CA GLU A 42 -16.58 9.41 9.22
C GLU A 42 -16.68 10.61 8.27
N ASP A 43 -17.90 11.07 7.98
CA ASP A 43 -18.21 12.18 7.06
C ASP A 43 -17.55 12.05 5.69
N PRO A 44 -17.75 10.92 4.97
CA PRO A 44 -16.99 10.59 3.79
C PRO A 44 -17.36 11.45 2.59
N ILE A 45 -16.34 11.99 1.90
CA ILE A 45 -16.44 12.58 0.57
C ILE A 45 -15.76 11.59 -0.40
N CYS A 46 -16.54 11.01 -1.31
CA CYS A 46 -16.05 10.03 -2.28
C CYS A 46 -15.78 10.71 -3.62
N VAL A 47 -14.63 10.39 -4.23
CA VAL A 47 -14.22 10.87 -5.55
C VAL A 47 -13.79 9.67 -6.38
N SER A 48 -14.53 9.35 -7.47
CA SER A 48 -14.21 8.25 -8.37
C SER A 48 -12.89 8.51 -9.10
N TYR A 49 -12.03 7.50 -9.25
CA TYR A 49 -10.80 7.63 -10.04
C TYR A 49 -11.07 8.02 -11.49
N ARG A 50 -12.19 7.58 -12.07
CA ARG A 50 -12.57 7.87 -13.46
C ARG A 50 -12.84 9.35 -13.71
N ASP A 51 -13.21 10.09 -12.65
CA ASP A 51 -13.53 11.51 -12.76
C ASP A 51 -12.30 12.40 -12.57
N ILE A 52 -11.21 11.85 -12.01
CA ILE A 52 -9.98 12.61 -11.74
C ILE A 52 -9.13 12.63 -13.01
N PRO A 53 -8.75 13.81 -13.52
CA PRO A 53 -7.85 13.90 -14.66
C PRO A 53 -6.57 13.10 -14.44
N HIS A 54 -6.09 12.39 -15.46
CA HIS A 54 -4.85 11.60 -15.49
C HIS A 54 -4.82 10.37 -14.57
N PHE A 55 -5.82 10.16 -13.69
CA PHE A 55 -5.89 8.93 -12.89
C PHE A 55 -6.19 7.73 -13.78
N LYS A 56 -5.65 6.58 -13.38
CA LYS A 56 -6.00 5.30 -14.00
C LYS A 56 -7.14 4.63 -13.24
N ALA A 57 -7.88 3.79 -13.95
CA ALA A 57 -8.91 2.96 -13.33
C ALA A 57 -8.24 1.78 -12.62
N SER A 58 -8.71 1.44 -11.42
CA SER A 58 -8.40 0.14 -10.82
C SER A 58 -9.36 -0.89 -11.40
N THR A 59 -8.83 -1.95 -11.98
CA THR A 59 -9.59 -3.03 -12.64
C THR A 59 -9.52 -4.34 -11.87
N ALA A 60 -8.69 -4.41 -10.83
CA ALA A 60 -8.55 -5.59 -10.00
C ALA A 60 -9.86 -5.89 -9.26
N PRO A 61 -10.28 -7.18 -9.14
CA PRO A 61 -11.48 -7.56 -8.42
C PRO A 61 -11.50 -7.05 -6.98
N GLY A 62 -12.67 -6.65 -6.49
CA GLY A 62 -12.85 -6.14 -5.12
C GLY A 62 -12.37 -4.71 -4.89
N HIS A 63 -11.81 -4.03 -5.89
CA HIS A 63 -11.41 -2.63 -5.80
C HIS A 63 -12.56 -1.69 -6.21
N LYS A 64 -12.97 -0.75 -5.33
CA LYS A 64 -14.04 0.22 -5.63
C LYS A 64 -13.61 1.31 -6.61
N GLY A 65 -12.31 1.57 -6.75
CA GLY A 65 -11.77 2.57 -7.67
C GLY A 65 -12.13 4.01 -7.30
N GLN A 66 -12.01 4.37 -6.03
CA GLN A 66 -12.33 5.70 -5.51
C GLN A 66 -11.39 6.15 -4.40
N LEU A 67 -11.27 7.48 -4.25
CA LEU A 67 -10.74 8.13 -3.06
C LEU A 67 -11.89 8.42 -2.08
N VAL A 68 -11.66 8.14 -0.80
CA VAL A 68 -12.57 8.51 0.30
C VAL A 68 -11.84 9.44 1.24
N PHE A 69 -12.34 10.66 1.36
CA PHE A 69 -11.82 11.69 2.26
C PHE A 69 -12.76 11.81 3.46
N GLY A 70 -12.20 11.95 4.65
CA GLY A 70 -12.97 12.12 5.88
C GLY A 70 -12.13 11.87 7.11
N THR A 71 -12.77 11.60 8.23
CA THR A 71 -12.08 11.39 9.50
C THR A 71 -12.07 9.92 9.88
N LEU A 72 -10.94 9.44 10.37
CA LEU A 72 -10.80 8.11 10.96
C LEU A 72 -9.99 8.20 12.25
N ARG A 73 -10.62 7.92 13.39
CA ARG A 73 -9.99 8.03 14.71
C ARG A 73 -9.33 9.38 14.99
N GLY A 74 -10.00 10.47 14.59
CA GLY A 74 -9.54 11.84 14.78
C GLY A 74 -8.48 12.32 13.78
N LYS A 75 -8.05 11.48 12.84
CA LYS A 75 -7.11 11.87 11.75
C LYS A 75 -7.89 12.15 10.47
N ARG A 76 -7.54 13.22 9.77
CA ARG A 76 -8.06 13.50 8.43
C ARG A 76 -7.35 12.60 7.43
N VAL A 77 -8.11 11.69 6.83
CA VAL A 77 -7.56 10.66 5.93
C VAL A 77 -8.00 10.85 4.49
N ALA A 78 -7.16 10.40 3.56
CA ALA A 78 -7.49 10.16 2.17
C ALA A 78 -7.25 8.68 1.88
N VAL A 79 -8.32 7.92 1.70
CA VAL A 79 -8.27 6.46 1.56
C VAL A 79 -8.46 6.08 0.11
N MET A 80 -7.51 5.37 -0.47
CA MET A 80 -7.64 4.70 -1.75
C MET A 80 -8.34 3.35 -1.53
N GLN A 81 -9.63 3.26 -1.90
CA GLN A 81 -10.35 1.98 -1.92
C GLN A 81 -10.07 1.24 -3.23
N GLY A 82 -8.92 0.62 -3.28
CA GLY A 82 -8.33 0.00 -4.46
C GLY A 82 -7.09 0.74 -4.93
N ARG A 83 -6.22 0.01 -5.62
CA ARG A 83 -4.97 0.52 -6.18
C ARG A 83 -4.80 0.04 -7.61
N MET A 84 -3.91 0.70 -8.34
CA MET A 84 -3.44 0.25 -9.64
C MET A 84 -2.29 -0.74 -9.46
N HIS A 85 -2.21 -1.75 -10.33
CA HIS A 85 -1.11 -2.71 -10.33
C HIS A 85 -0.42 -2.72 -11.69
N HIS A 86 0.85 -3.08 -11.70
CA HIS A 86 1.60 -3.22 -12.94
C HIS A 86 1.00 -4.28 -13.88
N TYR A 87 0.50 -5.38 -13.33
CA TYR A 87 -0.12 -6.45 -14.12
C TYR A 87 -1.44 -6.04 -14.81
N GLU A 88 -2.04 -4.90 -14.44
CA GLU A 88 -3.18 -4.30 -15.15
C GLU A 88 -2.74 -3.57 -16.44
N GLY A 89 -1.43 -3.54 -16.75
CA GLY A 89 -0.85 -2.89 -17.92
C GLY A 89 -0.29 -1.48 -17.62
N TYR A 90 -0.26 -1.06 -16.37
CA TYR A 90 0.25 0.26 -15.97
C TYR A 90 1.77 0.23 -15.75
N SER A 91 2.45 1.28 -16.15
CA SER A 91 3.84 1.51 -15.79
C SER A 91 3.98 1.73 -14.27
N TYR A 92 5.17 1.50 -13.72
CA TYR A 92 5.41 1.74 -12.28
C TYR A 92 5.25 3.21 -11.89
N GLU A 93 5.49 4.14 -12.81
CA GLU A 93 5.21 5.57 -12.59
C GLU A 93 3.70 5.83 -12.47
N GLU A 94 2.89 5.20 -13.32
CA GLU A 94 1.42 5.29 -13.25
C GLU A 94 0.86 4.65 -11.97
N VAL A 95 1.45 3.55 -11.50
CA VAL A 95 1.08 2.95 -10.20
C VAL A 95 1.35 3.92 -9.05
N GLY A 96 2.48 4.64 -9.08
CA GLY A 96 2.83 5.64 -8.06
C GLY A 96 2.11 6.99 -8.22
N TYR A 97 1.37 7.23 -9.32
CA TYR A 97 0.78 8.53 -9.65
C TYR A 97 -0.07 9.11 -8.53
N ALA A 98 -0.99 8.32 -7.99
CA ALA A 98 -1.91 8.75 -6.94
C ALA A 98 -1.18 9.24 -5.67
N VAL A 99 -0.06 8.63 -5.32
CA VAL A 99 0.74 9.01 -4.14
C VAL A 99 1.25 10.45 -4.26
N ARG A 100 1.75 10.85 -5.44
CA ARG A 100 2.19 12.23 -5.70
C ARG A 100 1.04 13.22 -5.60
N VAL A 101 -0.13 12.86 -6.11
CA VAL A 101 -1.33 13.70 -6.00
C VAL A 101 -1.77 13.85 -4.54
N LEU A 102 -1.78 12.76 -3.76
CA LEU A 102 -2.10 12.79 -2.33
C LEU A 102 -1.09 13.65 -1.54
N ARG A 103 0.19 13.62 -1.91
CA ARG A 103 1.20 14.53 -1.35
C ARG A 103 0.87 16.00 -1.63
N LEU A 104 0.47 16.34 -2.85
CA LEU A 104 0.03 17.70 -3.20
C LEU A 104 -1.23 18.14 -2.46
N LEU A 105 -2.10 17.22 -2.08
CA LEU A 105 -3.29 17.51 -1.28
C LEU A 105 -2.99 17.75 0.21
N GLY A 106 -1.77 17.46 0.67
CA GLY A 106 -1.32 17.71 2.03
C GLY A 106 -1.02 16.46 2.86
N CYS A 107 -1.13 15.26 2.29
CA CYS A 107 -0.76 14.04 3.01
C CYS A 107 0.76 14.03 3.30
N GLU A 108 1.11 13.86 4.56
CA GLU A 108 2.49 13.75 5.04
C GLU A 108 2.88 12.31 5.37
N THR A 109 1.89 11.45 5.59
CA THR A 109 2.07 10.04 5.92
C THR A 109 1.33 9.16 4.93
N LEU A 110 1.97 8.06 4.50
CA LEU A 110 1.35 6.97 3.76
C LEU A 110 1.25 5.73 4.65
N VAL A 111 0.04 5.23 4.86
CA VAL A 111 -0.21 3.88 5.37
C VAL A 111 -0.56 2.98 4.19
N VAL A 112 0.28 2.00 3.91
CA VAL A 112 0.06 1.08 2.81
C VAL A 112 -0.22 -0.32 3.33
N THR A 113 -1.24 -0.99 2.78
CA THR A 113 -1.59 -2.36 3.16
C THR A 113 -1.63 -3.26 1.94
N ASN A 114 -1.33 -4.53 2.13
CA ASN A 114 -1.47 -5.55 1.09
C ASN A 114 -1.89 -6.90 1.70
N ALA A 115 -2.36 -7.80 0.85
CA ALA A 115 -2.41 -9.22 1.09
C ALA A 115 -1.27 -9.87 0.29
N ALA A 116 -0.52 -10.80 0.89
CA ALA A 116 0.68 -11.36 0.28
C ALA A 116 0.89 -12.82 0.66
N GLY A 117 1.58 -13.57 -0.20
CA GLY A 117 2.01 -14.94 0.05
C GLY A 117 3.19 -14.98 1.04
N CYS A 118 3.12 -15.84 2.03
CA CYS A 118 4.19 -16.02 3.01
C CYS A 118 5.27 -16.96 2.48
N VAL A 119 6.54 -16.54 2.56
CA VAL A 119 7.69 -17.41 2.27
C VAL A 119 8.41 -17.88 3.55
N ASN A 120 8.10 -17.24 4.69
CA ASN A 120 8.60 -17.63 6.00
C ASN A 120 7.78 -18.82 6.55
N THR A 121 8.42 -19.96 6.68
CA THR A 121 7.78 -21.23 7.07
C THR A 121 7.40 -21.31 8.56
N GLN A 122 7.76 -20.33 9.37
CA GLN A 122 7.38 -20.25 10.78
C GLN A 122 6.06 -19.49 10.99
N TRP A 123 5.52 -18.87 9.94
CA TRP A 123 4.29 -18.11 9.97
C TRP A 123 3.16 -18.87 9.28
N LYS A 124 1.96 -18.33 9.34
CA LYS A 124 0.75 -18.94 8.76
C LYS A 124 -0.19 -17.90 8.19
N ALA A 125 -1.09 -18.33 7.32
CA ALA A 125 -2.18 -17.50 6.84
C ALA A 125 -2.99 -16.91 8.02
N GLY A 126 -3.36 -15.64 7.90
CA GLY A 126 -4.01 -14.86 8.97
C GLY A 126 -3.03 -14.11 9.89
N ASP A 127 -1.72 -14.35 9.81
CA ASP A 127 -0.74 -13.52 10.50
C ASP A 127 -0.70 -12.11 9.90
N LEU A 128 -0.43 -11.12 10.74
CA LEU A 128 -0.19 -9.75 10.34
C LEU A 128 1.30 -9.44 10.42
N MET A 129 1.86 -8.86 9.36
CA MET A 129 3.27 -8.47 9.30
C MET A 129 3.41 -6.96 9.18
N LEU A 130 4.19 -6.35 10.06
CA LEU A 130 4.76 -5.03 9.88
C LEU A 130 5.88 -5.13 8.84
N ILE A 131 5.78 -4.37 7.77
CA ILE A 131 6.83 -4.33 6.75
C ILE A 131 7.96 -3.43 7.28
N THR A 132 9.14 -4.00 7.48
CA THR A 132 10.32 -3.28 7.95
C THR A 132 11.22 -2.82 6.81
N ASP A 133 11.23 -3.57 5.70
CA ASP A 133 11.99 -3.26 4.48
C ASP A 133 11.38 -3.97 3.26
N GLN A 134 11.91 -3.71 2.07
CA GLN A 134 11.44 -4.33 0.84
C GLN A 134 12.55 -4.67 -0.15
N ILE A 135 12.32 -5.70 -0.94
CA ILE A 135 13.17 -6.12 -2.08
C ILE A 135 12.37 -5.91 -3.38
N LYS A 136 12.95 -5.22 -4.37
CA LYS A 136 12.28 -4.90 -5.64
C LYS A 136 13.12 -5.23 -6.88
N ILE A 137 13.89 -6.31 -6.87
CA ILE A 137 14.88 -6.61 -7.93
C ILE A 137 14.24 -6.72 -9.33
N PHE A 138 13.03 -7.26 -9.42
CA PHE A 138 12.32 -7.50 -10.67
C PHE A 138 11.45 -6.32 -11.14
N MET A 139 11.64 -5.15 -10.56
CA MET A 139 10.83 -3.97 -10.83
C MET A 139 11.72 -2.82 -11.29
N GLU A 140 11.37 -2.16 -12.39
CA GLU A 140 11.92 -0.84 -12.70
C GLU A 140 11.51 0.18 -11.64
N SER A 141 12.37 1.16 -11.38
CA SER A 141 12.02 2.21 -10.44
C SER A 141 10.84 3.07 -10.95
N PRO A 142 9.84 3.38 -10.12
CA PRO A 142 8.78 4.32 -10.48
C PRO A 142 9.32 5.76 -10.70
N LEU A 143 10.58 6.00 -10.34
CA LEU A 143 11.30 7.27 -10.52
C LEU A 143 12.13 7.30 -11.81
N ARG A 144 12.03 6.27 -12.68
CA ARG A 144 12.70 6.26 -13.97
C ARG A 144 12.17 7.40 -14.85
N GLY A 145 13.04 8.02 -15.62
CA GLY A 145 12.71 9.14 -16.49
C GLY A 145 13.27 10.47 -15.97
N GLU A 146 12.72 11.57 -16.43
CA GLU A 146 13.10 12.91 -15.98
C GLU A 146 12.65 13.12 -14.53
N ASN A 147 13.53 13.67 -13.68
CA ASN A 147 13.17 13.99 -12.32
C ASN A 147 12.22 15.19 -12.26
N ILE A 148 11.26 15.15 -11.35
CA ILE A 148 10.39 16.28 -11.01
C ILE A 148 10.86 16.85 -9.67
N PRO A 149 11.70 17.90 -9.66
CA PRO A 149 12.36 18.40 -8.44
C PRO A 149 11.39 18.86 -7.36
N GLN A 150 10.18 19.23 -7.74
CA GLN A 150 9.11 19.63 -6.81
C GLN A 150 8.66 18.50 -5.88
N PHE A 151 8.90 17.25 -6.27
CA PHE A 151 8.61 16.09 -5.43
C PHE A 151 9.81 15.60 -4.62
N GLY A 152 11.03 15.76 -5.16
CA GLY A 152 12.21 15.30 -4.44
C GLY A 152 13.48 15.27 -5.29
N PRO A 153 14.58 14.81 -4.70
CA PRO A 153 15.89 14.75 -5.36
C PRO A 153 15.93 13.63 -6.43
N ARG A 154 16.85 13.77 -7.40
CA ARG A 154 17.06 12.74 -8.44
C ARG A 154 17.40 11.36 -7.87
N PHE A 155 18.15 11.33 -6.79
CA PHE A 155 18.63 10.12 -6.12
C PHE A 155 18.22 10.18 -4.64
N PRO A 156 16.98 9.74 -4.29
CA PRO A 156 16.53 9.69 -2.91
C PRO A 156 17.27 8.59 -2.15
N ASP A 157 17.51 8.84 -0.86
CA ASP A 157 17.96 7.79 0.06
C ASP A 157 16.84 6.77 0.31
N ALA A 158 17.21 5.49 0.31
CA ALA A 158 16.28 4.37 0.54
C ALA A 158 16.64 3.57 1.81
N SER A 159 17.53 4.09 2.66
CA SER A 159 17.96 3.40 3.88
C SER A 159 16.82 3.18 4.88
N HIS A 160 15.79 4.03 4.84
CA HIS A 160 14.63 3.96 5.71
C HIS A 160 13.34 4.28 4.94
N LEU A 161 13.00 3.45 3.95
CA LEU A 161 11.75 3.61 3.20
C LEU A 161 10.50 3.52 4.11
N TYR A 162 10.55 2.64 5.10
CA TYR A 162 9.53 2.53 6.14
C TYR A 162 10.03 3.28 7.39
N THR A 163 9.23 4.22 7.89
CA THR A 163 9.64 5.18 8.92
C THR A 163 9.76 4.53 10.30
N PRO A 164 10.94 4.53 10.95
CA PRO A 164 11.15 3.84 12.23
C PRO A 164 10.18 4.27 13.33
N ALA A 165 9.91 5.57 13.48
CA ALA A 165 8.97 6.07 14.49
C ALA A 165 7.54 5.53 14.29
N LEU A 166 7.09 5.36 13.03
CA LEU A 166 5.78 4.77 12.73
C LEU A 166 5.77 3.26 12.97
N GLN A 167 6.87 2.57 12.73
CA GLN A 167 7.03 1.16 13.09
C GLN A 167 6.93 0.97 14.61
N ASP A 168 7.56 1.86 15.41
CA ASP A 168 7.47 1.81 16.88
C ASP A 168 6.03 2.06 17.37
N ALA A 169 5.32 2.98 16.74
CA ALA A 169 3.90 3.21 17.00
C ALA A 169 3.05 1.96 16.70
N ALA A 170 3.36 1.25 15.59
CA ALA A 170 2.68 0.01 15.21
C ALA A 170 2.96 -1.13 16.21
N ARG A 171 4.23 -1.28 16.65
CA ARG A 171 4.60 -2.25 17.69
C ARG A 171 3.86 -1.99 19.00
N ALA A 172 3.79 -0.72 19.41
CA ALA A 172 3.05 -0.32 20.60
C ALA A 172 1.55 -0.59 20.46
N ALA A 173 0.94 -0.27 19.29
CA ALA A 173 -0.45 -0.55 19.04
C ALA A 173 -0.77 -2.05 19.07
N ALA A 174 0.11 -2.89 18.49
CA ALA A 174 -0.04 -4.33 18.51
C ALA A 174 0.03 -4.90 19.95
N ARG A 175 1.00 -4.44 20.74
CA ARG A 175 1.10 -4.84 22.17
C ARG A 175 -0.17 -4.49 22.97
N ASP A 176 -0.70 -3.26 22.79
CA ASP A 176 -1.90 -2.80 23.49
C ASP A 176 -3.13 -3.65 23.14
N LEU A 177 -3.16 -4.22 21.94
CA LEU A 177 -4.25 -5.08 21.44
C LEU A 177 -4.00 -6.58 21.64
N GLY A 178 -2.86 -6.99 22.18
CA GLY A 178 -2.48 -8.39 22.30
C GLY A 178 -2.29 -9.09 20.96
N ILE A 179 -1.93 -8.33 19.90
CA ILE A 179 -1.70 -8.89 18.56
C ILE A 179 -0.24 -9.34 18.46
N ASP A 180 -0.03 -10.60 18.11
CA ASP A 180 1.27 -11.14 17.70
C ASP A 180 1.57 -10.60 16.28
N LEU A 181 2.20 -9.40 16.24
CA LEU A 181 2.58 -8.72 15.01
C LEU A 181 3.94 -9.24 14.56
N LYS A 182 3.97 -9.90 13.41
CA LYS A 182 5.22 -10.32 12.77
C LYS A 182 5.94 -9.11 12.19
N GLU A 183 7.25 -9.22 11.99
CA GLU A 183 8.05 -8.17 11.34
C GLU A 183 8.88 -8.82 10.24
N GLY A 184 8.92 -8.20 9.06
CA GLY A 184 9.64 -8.82 7.96
C GLY A 184 9.80 -7.96 6.72
N VAL A 185 10.45 -8.57 5.75
CA VAL A 185 10.80 -7.98 4.45
C VAL A 185 9.79 -8.42 3.40
N TYR A 186 9.22 -7.44 2.70
CA TYR A 186 8.32 -7.68 1.57
C TYR A 186 9.09 -7.73 0.26
N MET A 187 8.94 -8.78 -0.56
CA MET A 187 9.54 -8.84 -1.88
C MET A 187 8.50 -8.68 -2.98
N TYR A 188 8.77 -7.75 -3.90
CA TYR A 188 7.93 -7.45 -5.04
C TYR A 188 8.15 -8.42 -6.19
N PHE A 189 7.07 -8.93 -6.76
CA PHE A 189 7.02 -9.63 -8.05
C PHE A 189 6.01 -8.96 -8.99
N PRO A 190 6.24 -8.95 -10.33
CA PRO A 190 5.37 -8.22 -11.25
C PRO A 190 3.98 -8.85 -11.45
N GLY A 191 3.84 -10.16 -11.26
CA GLY A 191 2.61 -10.89 -11.59
C GLY A 191 2.33 -10.92 -13.11
N PRO A 192 1.08 -11.24 -13.56
CA PRO A 192 -0.11 -11.61 -12.76
C PRO A 192 -0.12 -13.03 -12.19
N GLN A 193 0.76 -13.94 -12.70
CA GLN A 193 0.89 -15.28 -12.14
C GLN A 193 1.51 -15.23 -10.74
N TYR A 194 1.10 -16.15 -9.88
CA TYR A 194 1.79 -16.42 -8.63
C TYR A 194 3.21 -16.92 -8.92
N GLU A 195 4.09 -16.74 -7.95
CA GLU A 195 5.47 -17.17 -8.02
C GLU A 195 5.56 -18.69 -8.18
N THR A 196 6.57 -19.15 -8.91
CA THR A 196 6.91 -20.58 -8.95
C THR A 196 7.53 -21.00 -7.61
N PRO A 197 7.52 -22.31 -7.25
CA PRO A 197 8.23 -22.81 -6.08
C PRO A 197 9.74 -22.45 -6.07
N ALA A 198 10.37 -22.31 -7.23
CA ALA A 198 11.77 -21.89 -7.34
C ALA A 198 11.95 -20.40 -7.00
N GLU A 199 11.06 -19.53 -7.47
CA GLU A 199 11.03 -18.11 -7.12
C GLU A 199 10.75 -17.89 -5.64
N VAL A 200 9.86 -18.69 -5.03
CA VAL A 200 9.58 -18.68 -3.58
C VAL A 200 10.83 -19.08 -2.78
N ARG A 201 11.56 -20.12 -3.19
CA ARG A 201 12.85 -20.47 -2.56
C ARG A 201 13.89 -19.36 -2.71
N PHE A 202 13.96 -18.73 -3.89
CA PHE A 202 14.85 -17.60 -4.13
C PHE A 202 14.50 -16.42 -3.21
N ALA A 203 13.22 -16.03 -3.14
CA ALA A 203 12.76 -14.93 -2.29
C ALA A 203 13.17 -15.16 -0.83
N ARG A 204 12.95 -16.37 -0.29
CA ARG A 204 13.36 -16.73 1.07
C ARG A 204 14.88 -16.65 1.25
N THR A 205 15.66 -17.15 0.30
CA THR A 205 17.12 -17.07 0.34
C THR A 205 17.63 -15.64 0.28
N ALA A 206 16.91 -14.76 -0.45
CA ALA A 206 17.20 -13.34 -0.53
C ALA A 206 16.82 -12.56 0.76
N GLY A 207 16.16 -13.21 1.71
CA GLY A 207 15.79 -12.61 2.99
C GLY A 207 14.37 -12.05 3.05
N ALA A 208 13.50 -12.41 2.09
CA ALA A 208 12.10 -12.03 2.14
C ALA A 208 11.29 -12.92 3.09
N ASP A 209 10.25 -12.37 3.68
CA ASP A 209 9.25 -13.05 4.51
C ASP A 209 7.89 -13.17 3.80
N ALA A 210 7.57 -12.22 2.94
CA ALA A 210 6.35 -12.21 2.14
C ALA A 210 6.62 -11.76 0.70
N VAL A 211 5.82 -12.26 -0.24
CA VAL A 211 5.88 -11.93 -1.68
C VAL A 211 4.54 -11.44 -2.18
N GLY A 212 4.56 -10.47 -3.10
CA GLY A 212 3.33 -9.95 -3.69
C GLY A 212 3.59 -8.93 -4.80
N MET A 213 2.50 -8.41 -5.40
CA MET A 213 2.52 -7.72 -6.70
C MET A 213 2.18 -6.22 -6.59
N SER A 214 2.40 -5.60 -5.42
CA SER A 214 2.02 -4.20 -5.13
C SER A 214 3.01 -3.51 -4.20
N THR A 215 2.63 -2.37 -3.64
CA THR A 215 3.28 -1.74 -2.47
C THR A 215 4.62 -1.08 -2.77
N ALA A 216 5.59 -1.78 -3.34
CA ALA A 216 6.94 -1.24 -3.56
C ALA A 216 6.96 0.03 -4.44
N PRO A 217 6.19 0.14 -5.54
CA PRO A 217 6.14 1.37 -6.33
C PRO A 217 5.59 2.56 -5.54
N GLU A 218 4.52 2.34 -4.76
CA GLU A 218 3.89 3.40 -3.96
C GLU A 218 4.81 3.86 -2.84
N VAL A 219 5.49 2.94 -2.14
CA VAL A 219 6.43 3.24 -1.06
C VAL A 219 7.63 4.05 -1.57
N ILE A 220 8.24 3.65 -2.69
CA ILE A 220 9.36 4.40 -3.29
C ILE A 220 8.91 5.80 -3.71
N THR A 221 7.70 5.93 -4.29
CA THR A 221 7.14 7.22 -4.69
C THR A 221 6.85 8.11 -3.47
N ALA A 222 6.31 7.55 -2.39
CA ALA A 222 6.05 8.27 -1.14
C ALA A 222 7.34 8.79 -0.50
N ALA A 223 8.34 7.94 -0.37
CA ALA A 223 9.65 8.31 0.17
C ALA A 223 10.31 9.41 -0.68
N HIS A 224 10.25 9.31 -2.01
CA HIS A 224 10.74 10.36 -2.92
C HIS A 224 10.02 11.70 -2.69
N CYS A 225 8.73 11.68 -2.35
CA CYS A 225 7.94 12.88 -2.05
C CYS A 225 8.10 13.37 -0.60
N GLY A 226 9.01 12.79 0.19
CA GLY A 226 9.24 13.14 1.58
C GLY A 226 8.10 12.75 2.52
N MET A 227 7.27 11.76 2.16
CA MET A 227 6.24 11.23 3.04
C MET A 227 6.83 10.21 4.01
N GLN A 228 6.33 10.18 5.23
CA GLN A 228 6.54 9.07 6.15
C GLN A 228 5.74 7.86 5.70
N VAL A 229 6.26 6.64 5.86
CA VAL A 229 5.60 5.42 5.38
C VAL A 229 5.48 4.39 6.49
N LEU A 230 4.29 3.79 6.60
CA LEU A 230 3.99 2.62 7.42
C LEU A 230 3.35 1.55 6.54
N GLY A 231 3.90 0.35 6.54
CA GLY A 231 3.44 -0.75 5.72
C GLY A 231 3.00 -1.97 6.52
N PHE A 232 1.89 -2.59 6.11
CA PHE A 232 1.41 -3.84 6.68
C PHE A 232 1.05 -4.84 5.59
N THR A 233 1.39 -6.10 5.86
CA THR A 233 0.95 -7.26 5.08
C THR A 233 -0.01 -8.10 5.91
N LEU A 234 -1.14 -8.46 5.32
CA LEU A 234 -1.89 -9.63 5.72
C LEU A 234 -1.29 -10.85 5.01
N VAL A 235 -0.80 -11.81 5.74
CA VAL A 235 -0.43 -13.12 5.19
C VAL A 235 -1.72 -13.82 4.72
N SER A 236 -1.97 -13.82 3.41
CA SER A 236 -3.21 -14.38 2.85
C SER A 236 -3.13 -15.89 2.62
N ASN A 237 -1.96 -16.37 2.28
CA ASN A 237 -1.68 -17.79 2.04
C ASN A 237 -0.18 -18.07 2.27
N MET A 238 0.18 -19.34 2.29
CA MET A 238 1.57 -19.75 2.16
C MET A 238 1.92 -19.76 0.67
N ALA A 239 3.06 -19.12 0.30
CA ALA A 239 3.47 -19.03 -1.10
C ALA A 239 3.69 -20.39 -1.76
N ALA A 240 3.72 -20.43 -3.09
CA ALA A 240 3.76 -21.67 -3.88
C ALA A 240 4.86 -22.64 -3.46
N GLY A 241 4.53 -23.92 -3.35
CA GLY A 241 5.45 -25.00 -3.00
C GLY A 241 5.89 -25.06 -1.54
N ILE A 242 5.25 -24.27 -0.64
CA ILE A 242 5.40 -24.42 0.81
C ILE A 242 4.40 -25.44 1.32
N LEU A 243 3.15 -25.36 0.88
CA LEU A 243 2.13 -26.37 1.10
C LEU A 243 1.86 -27.12 -0.22
N ASP A 244 1.43 -28.38 -0.11
CA ASP A 244 1.08 -29.20 -1.28
C ASP A 244 -0.37 -28.94 -1.71
N GLN A 245 -0.63 -27.69 -2.13
CA GLN A 245 -1.94 -27.26 -2.65
C GLN A 245 -1.76 -26.11 -3.64
N PRO A 246 -2.65 -25.97 -4.66
CA PRO A 246 -2.65 -24.83 -5.55
C PRO A 246 -3.09 -23.55 -4.81
N LEU A 247 -2.60 -22.41 -5.26
CA LEU A 247 -3.01 -21.11 -4.78
C LEU A 247 -4.27 -20.63 -5.50
N SER A 248 -5.11 -19.86 -4.81
CA SER A 248 -6.32 -19.26 -5.38
C SER A 248 -6.55 -17.84 -4.86
N GLU A 249 -7.25 -17.02 -5.65
CA GLU A 249 -7.71 -15.69 -5.22
C GLU A 249 -8.71 -15.80 -4.07
N GLN A 250 -9.50 -16.89 -4.00
CA GLN A 250 -10.48 -17.10 -2.94
C GLN A 250 -9.81 -17.19 -1.56
N GLU A 251 -8.64 -17.85 -1.46
CA GLU A 251 -7.87 -17.88 -0.20
C GLU A 251 -7.51 -16.48 0.30
N VAL A 252 -7.18 -15.55 -0.62
CA VAL A 252 -6.86 -14.16 -0.28
C VAL A 252 -8.09 -13.45 0.31
N LEU A 253 -9.26 -13.64 -0.30
CA LEU A 253 -10.51 -13.02 0.16
C LEU A 253 -10.96 -13.61 1.51
N ASP A 254 -10.88 -14.93 1.68
CA ASP A 254 -11.24 -15.62 2.91
C ASP A 254 -10.32 -15.20 4.08
N ALA A 255 -9.02 -15.10 3.83
CA ALA A 255 -8.06 -14.63 4.82
C ALA A 255 -8.31 -13.17 5.21
N ALA A 256 -8.66 -12.32 4.23
CA ALA A 256 -8.98 -10.90 4.48
C ALA A 256 -10.24 -10.75 5.34
N GLU A 257 -11.30 -11.51 5.06
CA GLU A 257 -12.53 -11.46 5.86
C GLU A 257 -12.28 -12.00 7.29
N ALA A 258 -11.54 -13.09 7.44
CA ALA A 258 -11.18 -13.66 8.75
C ALA A 258 -10.30 -12.72 9.59
N ALA A 259 -9.42 -11.93 8.96
CA ALA A 259 -8.53 -11.00 9.64
C ALA A 259 -9.12 -9.60 9.85
N LYS A 260 -10.29 -9.31 9.30
CA LYS A 260 -10.90 -7.98 9.18
C LYS A 260 -10.93 -7.19 10.50
N GLU A 261 -11.48 -7.75 11.55
CA GLU A 261 -11.60 -7.08 12.85
C GLU A 261 -10.22 -6.84 13.47
N LYS A 262 -9.34 -7.85 13.46
CA LYS A 262 -7.98 -7.77 13.98
C LYS A 262 -7.17 -6.71 13.24
N PHE A 263 -7.21 -6.72 11.90
CA PHE A 263 -6.45 -5.79 11.08
C PHE A 263 -6.99 -4.36 11.18
N SER A 264 -8.32 -4.19 11.13
CA SER A 264 -8.97 -2.90 11.35
C SER A 264 -8.63 -2.31 12.72
N GLY A 265 -8.66 -3.13 13.76
CA GLY A 265 -8.26 -2.74 15.11
C GLY A 265 -6.84 -2.20 15.18
N LEU A 266 -5.90 -2.92 14.55
CA LEU A 266 -4.49 -2.52 14.50
C LEU A 266 -4.30 -1.18 13.77
N ILE A 267 -4.83 -1.02 12.56
CA ILE A 267 -4.73 0.24 11.79
C ILE A 267 -5.30 1.42 12.57
N ARG A 268 -6.49 1.26 13.15
CA ARG A 268 -7.14 2.30 13.96
C ARG A 268 -6.33 2.66 15.22
N ALA A 269 -5.67 1.69 15.85
CA ALA A 269 -4.80 1.93 16.99
C ALA A 269 -3.52 2.66 16.58
N CYS A 270 -2.93 2.31 15.43
CA CYS A 270 -1.78 3.01 14.86
C CYS A 270 -2.11 4.49 14.58
N LEU A 271 -3.25 4.77 13.93
CA LEU A 271 -3.67 6.14 13.64
C LEU A 271 -3.79 7.01 14.90
N ARG A 272 -4.18 6.44 16.03
CA ARG A 272 -4.24 7.18 17.31
C ARG A 272 -2.87 7.49 17.90
N LYS A 273 -1.82 6.73 17.52
CA LYS A 273 -0.46 6.90 18.03
C LYS A 273 0.44 7.76 17.10
N MET A 274 -0.04 8.06 15.89
CA MET A 274 0.56 9.02 14.96
C MET A 274 0.12 10.44 15.31
#